data_27ec3ff67b7c5bac0daa4e9c9b48e23e
#
_entry.id   27ec3ff67b7c5bac0daa4e9c9b48e23e
#
_cell.length_a   1.000
_cell.length_b   1.000
_cell.length_c   1.000
_cell.angle_alpha   90.00
_cell.angle_beta   90.00
_cell.angle_gamma   90.00
#
_symmetry.space_group_name_H-M   'P 1'
#
loop_
_entity.id
_entity.type
_entity.pdbx_description
1 polymer ?
#
loop_
_entity_poly.entity_id
_entity_poly.type
_entity_poly.pdbx_seq_one_letter_code
_entity_poly.pdbx_strand_id
1 'polypeptide(L)'
;MVLLDVGWIQTKYNKMYYEGTTKGSQLTMACGSSHVLWKNNDLIKELSWQKDIKEMMAEISVSVECEQGTTVKLDKFICYSTALDMGKNELETFVNKELEAAETDGGLYLEKYQKEYMESFWKIADVEIKGNEAVQQGIHFNLYHI
;
A
#
# COMPACT_ATOMS: atom_id res chain seq x y z
N MET A 1 10.10 -5.45 -21.78
CA MET A 1 9.92 -4.09 -21.22
C MET A 1 8.47 -3.72 -21.38
N VAL A 2 7.72 -3.61 -20.30
CA VAL A 2 6.32 -3.19 -20.32
C VAL A 2 6.32 -1.66 -20.40
N LEU A 3 5.89 -1.10 -21.52
CA LEU A 3 5.69 0.35 -21.66
C LEU A 3 4.30 0.67 -21.10
N LEU A 4 4.26 1.51 -20.07
CA LEU A 4 3.04 2.06 -19.50
C LEU A 4 2.79 3.43 -20.14
N ASP A 5 1.59 3.65 -20.66
CA ASP A 5 1.10 5.00 -20.86
C ASP A 5 0.56 5.48 -19.50
N VAL A 6 1.20 6.48 -18.94
CA VAL A 6 0.76 7.11 -17.70
C VAL A 6 -0.50 7.91 -18.01
N GLY A 7 -1.64 7.42 -17.52
CA GLY A 7 -2.93 8.05 -17.81
C GLY A 7 -3.21 9.25 -16.92
N TRP A 8 -2.92 9.17 -15.65
CA TRP A 8 -3.36 10.20 -14.71
C TRP A 8 -2.64 10.14 -13.37
N ILE A 9 -2.21 11.30 -12.87
CA ILE A 9 -1.63 11.45 -11.54
C ILE A 9 -2.42 12.54 -10.82
N GLN A 10 -2.96 12.22 -9.67
CA GLN A 10 -3.62 13.18 -8.79
C GLN A 10 -2.98 13.16 -7.41
N THR A 11 -2.87 14.34 -6.81
CA THR A 11 -2.49 14.47 -5.41
C THR A 11 -3.52 15.33 -4.69
N LYS A 12 -4.01 14.86 -3.57
CA LYS A 12 -4.94 15.62 -2.73
C LYS A 12 -4.52 15.48 -1.28
N TYR A 13 -4.16 16.61 -0.65
CA TYR A 13 -3.66 16.61 0.73
C TYR A 13 -2.49 15.64 0.92
N ASN A 14 -2.65 14.63 1.77
CA ASN A 14 -1.69 13.58 2.11
C ASN A 14 -1.73 12.37 1.16
N LYS A 15 -2.50 12.42 0.07
CA LYS A 15 -2.73 11.29 -0.84
C LYS A 15 -2.14 11.52 -2.22
N MET A 16 -1.66 10.44 -2.82
CA MET A 16 -1.30 10.37 -4.24
C MET A 16 -2.10 9.25 -4.90
N TYR A 17 -2.53 9.49 -6.13
CA TYR A 17 -3.15 8.50 -6.99
C TYR A 17 -2.45 8.49 -8.34
N TYR A 18 -2.22 7.33 -8.88
CA TYR A 18 -1.60 7.07 -10.17
C TYR A 18 -2.38 6.02 -10.93
N GLU A 19 -2.60 6.25 -12.22
CA GLU A 19 -3.20 5.28 -13.12
C GLU A 19 -2.33 5.14 -14.37
N GLY A 20 -2.11 3.90 -14.80
CA GLY A 20 -1.35 3.60 -15.99
C GLY A 20 -1.97 2.44 -16.77
N THR A 21 -1.88 2.48 -18.09
CA THR A 21 -2.38 1.44 -18.99
C THR A 21 -1.23 0.82 -19.76
N THR A 22 -1.16 -0.51 -19.79
CA THR A 22 -0.14 -1.23 -20.55
C THR A 22 -0.40 -1.10 -22.05
N LYS A 23 0.65 -0.84 -22.86
CA LYS A 23 0.49 -0.68 -24.32
C LYS A 23 0.07 -1.95 -25.03
N GLY A 24 0.53 -3.11 -24.60
CA GLY A 24 0.26 -4.38 -25.26
C GLY A 24 -1.10 -4.96 -24.89
N SER A 25 -1.32 -5.22 -23.59
CA SER A 25 -2.54 -5.87 -23.09
C SER A 25 -3.70 -4.90 -22.84
N GLN A 26 -3.47 -3.58 -22.93
CA GLN A 26 -4.45 -2.54 -22.58
C GLN A 26 -5.01 -2.69 -21.15
N LEU A 27 -4.26 -3.35 -20.28
CA LEU A 27 -4.62 -3.50 -18.87
C LEU A 27 -4.34 -2.20 -18.12
N THR A 28 -5.36 -1.66 -17.48
CA THR A 28 -5.22 -0.49 -16.61
C THR A 28 -4.94 -0.93 -15.18
N MET A 29 -3.95 -0.32 -14.57
CA MET A 29 -3.58 -0.47 -13.17
C MET A 29 -3.70 0.87 -12.45
N ALA A 30 -4.13 0.84 -11.21
CA ALA A 30 -4.13 1.99 -10.32
C ALA A 30 -3.25 1.72 -9.09
N CYS A 31 -2.59 2.75 -8.62
CA CYS A 31 -1.87 2.76 -7.37
C CYS A 31 -2.21 4.03 -6.60
N GLY A 32 -2.60 3.87 -5.36
CA GLY A 32 -2.77 4.99 -4.44
C GLY A 32 -1.87 4.89 -3.24
N SER A 33 -1.51 6.02 -2.66
CA SER A 33 -0.86 6.06 -1.36
C SER A 33 -1.40 7.19 -0.50
N SER A 34 -1.45 6.95 0.80
CA SER A 34 -1.79 7.95 1.80
C SER A 34 -0.77 7.97 2.93
N HIS A 35 -0.66 9.09 3.61
CA HIS A 35 0.38 9.35 4.58
C HIS A 35 -0.22 9.97 5.84
N VAL A 36 0.08 9.40 6.99
CA VAL A 36 -0.36 9.89 8.31
C VAL A 36 0.86 10.14 9.18
N LEU A 37 0.97 11.34 9.74
CA LEU A 37 2.07 11.70 10.62
C LEU A 37 1.62 11.84 12.07
N TRP A 38 2.51 11.38 12.95
CA TRP A 38 2.36 11.47 14.40
C TRP A 38 3.58 12.16 15.01
N LYS A 39 3.35 12.97 16.01
CA LYS A 39 4.40 13.60 16.80
C LYS A 39 4.18 13.25 18.27
N ASN A 40 5.13 12.59 18.92
CA ASN A 40 5.03 12.10 20.29
C ASN A 40 3.76 11.29 20.58
N ASN A 41 3.36 10.43 19.61
CA ASN A 41 2.12 9.63 19.57
C ASN A 41 0.82 10.42 19.32
N ASP A 42 0.87 11.72 19.14
CA ASP A 42 -0.30 12.52 18.76
C ASP A 42 -0.39 12.66 17.24
N LEU A 43 -1.60 12.48 16.70
CA LEU A 43 -1.88 12.66 15.29
C LEU A 43 -1.75 14.14 14.90
N ILE A 44 -0.91 14.44 13.91
CA ILE A 44 -0.83 15.79 13.35
C ILE A 44 -1.92 15.97 12.29
N LYS A 45 -2.95 16.74 12.60
CA LYS A 45 -4.11 16.94 11.72
C LYS A 45 -3.90 18.00 10.66
N GLU A 46 -3.15 19.06 11.00
CA GLU A 46 -2.92 20.21 10.13
C GLU A 46 -1.48 20.21 9.64
N LEU A 47 -1.30 19.85 8.39
CA LEU A 47 -0.01 19.80 7.71
C LEU A 47 -0.11 20.45 6.34
N SER A 48 0.89 21.27 6.01
CA SER A 48 1.03 21.84 4.66
C SER A 48 1.83 20.91 3.77
N TRP A 49 1.11 20.10 3.01
CA TRP A 49 1.71 19.20 2.04
C TRP A 49 2.08 19.96 0.76
N GLN A 50 3.34 19.88 0.37
CA GLN A 50 3.83 20.39 -0.91
C GLN A 50 3.77 19.25 -1.94
N LYS A 51 3.54 19.59 -3.21
CA LYS A 51 3.33 18.64 -4.30
C LYS A 51 4.20 19.04 -5.48
N ASP A 52 4.91 18.08 -6.05
CA ASP A 52 5.61 18.21 -7.32
C ASP A 52 5.21 17.05 -8.23
N ILE A 53 4.57 17.38 -9.37
CA ILE A 53 4.09 16.39 -10.33
C ILE A 53 4.82 16.63 -11.65
N LYS A 54 5.52 15.61 -12.11
CA LYS A 54 6.21 15.54 -13.41
C LYS A 54 5.65 14.38 -14.21
N GLU A 55 6.00 14.32 -15.49
CA GLU A 55 5.45 13.35 -16.47
C GLU A 55 5.42 11.88 -15.96
N MET A 56 6.45 11.45 -15.24
CA MET A 56 6.57 10.06 -14.75
C MET A 56 6.80 9.97 -13.23
N MET A 57 6.62 11.06 -12.51
CA MET A 57 6.91 11.15 -11.10
C MET A 57 5.94 12.07 -10.38
N ALA A 58 5.46 11.62 -9.23
CA ALA A 58 4.76 12.47 -8.29
C ALA A 58 5.47 12.42 -6.93
N GLU A 59 5.65 13.57 -6.33
CA GLU A 59 6.24 13.73 -5.01
C GLU A 59 5.32 14.55 -4.13
N ILE A 60 5.15 14.12 -2.89
CA ILE A 60 4.57 14.95 -1.83
C ILE A 60 5.60 15.09 -0.72
N SER A 61 5.73 16.28 -0.18
CA SER A 61 6.63 16.57 0.93
C SER A 61 5.94 17.36 2.01
N VAL A 62 6.40 17.21 3.23
CA VAL A 62 5.89 17.92 4.40
C VAL A 62 7.04 18.19 5.36
N SER A 63 7.00 19.34 6.02
CA SER A 63 7.97 19.71 7.05
C SER A 63 7.30 19.69 8.42
N VAL A 64 7.98 19.10 9.39
CA VAL A 64 7.53 19.05 10.79
C VAL A 64 8.63 19.63 11.67
N GLU A 65 8.30 20.63 12.47
CA GLU A 65 9.21 21.19 13.46
C GLU A 65 9.42 20.21 14.62
N CYS A 66 10.68 19.92 14.90
CA CYS A 66 11.06 18.97 15.94
C CYS A 66 12.12 19.57 16.88
N GLU A 67 11.96 19.32 18.16
CA GLU A 67 12.97 19.60 19.19
C GLU A 67 13.75 18.32 19.54
N GLN A 68 14.83 18.46 20.28
CA GLN A 68 15.58 17.30 20.75
C GLN A 68 14.68 16.39 21.61
N GLY A 69 14.65 15.10 21.28
CA GLY A 69 13.80 14.11 21.95
C GLY A 69 12.39 13.95 21.36
N THR A 70 12.02 14.74 20.34
CA THR A 70 10.77 14.53 19.61
C THR A 70 10.81 13.24 18.80
N THR A 71 9.76 12.43 18.92
CA THR A 71 9.54 11.26 18.07
C THR A 71 8.55 11.62 16.98
N VAL A 72 8.94 11.40 15.71
CA VAL A 72 8.04 11.52 14.55
C VAL A 72 7.84 10.14 13.94
N LYS A 73 6.58 9.74 13.75
CA LYS A 73 6.19 8.50 13.09
C LYS A 73 5.42 8.83 11.81
N LEU A 74 5.79 8.20 10.71
CA LEU A 74 5.07 8.25 9.44
C LEU A 74 4.46 6.88 9.16
N ASP A 75 3.14 6.82 9.05
CA ASP A 75 2.42 5.68 8.51
C ASP A 75 2.12 5.95 7.03
N LYS A 76 2.61 5.07 6.15
CA LYS A 76 2.34 5.11 4.72
C LYS A 76 1.53 3.90 4.32
N PHE A 77 0.33 4.13 3.81
CA PHE A 77 -0.54 3.11 3.26
C PHE A 77 -0.47 3.13 1.74
N ILE A 78 -0.45 1.97 1.12
CA ILE A 78 -0.38 1.82 -0.34
C ILE A 78 -1.45 0.81 -0.76
N CYS A 79 -2.23 1.16 -1.80
CA CYS A 79 -3.23 0.29 -2.40
C CYS A 79 -2.95 0.17 -3.90
N TYR A 80 -2.98 -1.07 -4.40
CA TYR A 80 -2.92 -1.38 -5.83
C TYR A 80 -4.23 -2.04 -6.26
N SER A 81 -4.70 -1.73 -7.47
CA SER A 81 -5.85 -2.38 -8.08
C SER A 81 -5.69 -2.44 -9.59
N THR A 82 -6.45 -3.32 -10.23
CA THR A 82 -6.41 -3.52 -11.68
C THR A 82 -7.81 -3.52 -12.27
N ALA A 83 -7.90 -3.17 -13.56
CA ALA A 83 -9.16 -3.27 -14.29
C ALA A 83 -9.59 -4.71 -14.62
N LEU A 84 -8.86 -5.73 -14.13
CA LEU A 84 -9.30 -7.12 -14.16
C LEU A 84 -10.33 -7.41 -13.07
N ASP A 85 -10.21 -6.73 -11.93
CA ASP A 85 -11.03 -6.98 -10.76
C ASP A 85 -12.31 -6.14 -10.75
N MET A 86 -12.27 -4.99 -11.45
CA MET A 86 -13.38 -4.03 -11.50
C MET A 86 -13.31 -3.17 -12.77
N GLY A 87 -14.35 -2.39 -13.05
CA GLY A 87 -14.35 -1.45 -14.17
C GLY A 87 -13.28 -0.37 -14.02
N LYS A 88 -12.64 0.03 -15.11
CA LYS A 88 -11.62 1.09 -15.12
C LYS A 88 -12.09 2.36 -14.40
N ASN A 89 -13.33 2.76 -14.60
CA ASN A 89 -13.90 3.97 -14.01
C ASN A 89 -14.15 3.87 -12.49
N GLU A 90 -14.01 2.69 -11.91
CA GLU A 90 -14.21 2.42 -10.48
C GLU A 90 -12.90 2.40 -9.70
N LEU A 91 -11.75 2.29 -10.41
CA LEU A 91 -10.43 2.12 -9.78
C LEU A 91 -10.09 3.24 -8.79
N GLU A 92 -10.29 4.50 -9.17
CA GLU A 92 -10.00 5.63 -8.29
C GLU A 92 -10.86 5.60 -7.02
N THR A 93 -12.16 5.37 -7.19
CA THR A 93 -13.10 5.32 -6.08
C THR A 93 -12.75 4.18 -5.12
N PHE A 94 -12.43 3.01 -5.68
CA PHE A 94 -12.01 1.85 -4.91
C PHE A 94 -10.72 2.12 -4.12
N VAL A 95 -9.67 2.57 -4.81
CA VAL A 95 -8.36 2.85 -4.17
C VAL A 95 -8.48 3.89 -3.07
N ASN A 96 -9.24 4.97 -3.29
CA ASN A 96 -9.46 5.98 -2.26
C ASN A 96 -10.21 5.44 -1.05
N LYS A 97 -11.23 4.61 -1.26
CA LYS A 97 -12.00 3.96 -0.18
C LYS A 97 -11.12 3.06 0.67
N GLU A 98 -10.28 2.23 0.03
CA GLU A 98 -9.37 1.33 0.75
C GLU A 98 -8.31 2.10 1.55
N LEU A 99 -7.78 3.20 1.00
CA LEU A 99 -6.84 4.06 1.72
C LEU A 99 -7.51 4.76 2.92
N GLU A 100 -8.75 5.21 2.79
CA GLU A 100 -9.50 5.82 3.89
C GLU A 100 -9.81 4.80 5.01
N ALA A 101 -10.14 3.59 4.65
CA ALA A 101 -10.30 2.48 5.59
C ALA A 101 -8.98 2.20 6.33
N ALA A 102 -7.86 2.08 5.59
CA ALA A 102 -6.54 1.84 6.17
C ALA A 102 -6.07 2.96 7.11
N GLU A 103 -6.33 4.22 6.77
CA GLU A 103 -6.05 5.37 7.66
C GLU A 103 -6.88 5.30 8.95
N THR A 104 -8.15 4.90 8.84
CA THR A 104 -9.08 4.81 9.97
C THR A 104 -8.73 3.64 10.90
N ASP A 105 -8.48 2.48 10.32
CA ASP A 105 -8.19 1.24 11.05
C ASP A 105 -6.77 1.23 11.61
N GLY A 106 -5.83 1.86 10.90
CA GLY A 106 -4.42 1.99 11.28
C GLY A 106 -3.60 0.72 11.03
N GLY A 107 -2.27 0.87 11.10
CA GLY A 107 -1.34 -0.20 10.80
C GLY A 107 -1.46 -1.43 11.71
N LEU A 108 -1.75 -1.23 12.99
CA LEU A 108 -1.91 -2.35 13.95
C LEU A 108 -3.12 -3.24 13.63
N TYR A 109 -4.21 -2.65 13.13
CA TYR A 109 -5.36 -3.42 12.69
C TYR A 109 -5.04 -4.25 11.45
N LEU A 110 -4.36 -3.65 10.46
CA LEU A 110 -3.94 -4.35 9.25
C LEU A 110 -3.00 -5.51 9.56
N GLU A 111 -2.04 -5.30 10.49
CA GLU A 111 -1.15 -6.36 10.97
C GLU A 111 -1.91 -7.51 11.62
N LYS A 112 -2.86 -7.19 12.50
CA LYS A 112 -3.72 -8.19 13.15
C LYS A 112 -4.54 -8.97 12.13
N TYR A 113 -5.19 -8.29 11.18
CA TYR A 113 -5.98 -8.91 10.13
C TYR A 113 -5.12 -9.84 9.26
N GLN A 114 -3.94 -9.39 8.85
CA GLN A 114 -2.98 -10.19 8.08
C GLN A 114 -2.57 -11.45 8.87
N LYS A 115 -2.29 -11.31 10.15
CA LYS A 115 -1.94 -12.43 11.02
C LYS A 115 -3.08 -13.45 11.10
N GLU A 116 -4.30 -13.02 11.36
CA GLU A 116 -5.47 -13.90 11.44
C GLU A 116 -5.73 -14.64 10.10
N TYR A 117 -5.57 -13.93 8.98
CA TYR A 117 -5.66 -14.53 7.64
C TYR A 117 -4.60 -15.61 7.45
N MET A 118 -3.33 -15.32 7.73
CA MET A 118 -2.23 -16.26 7.59
C MET A 118 -2.34 -17.45 8.54
N GLU A 119 -2.79 -17.25 9.76
CA GLU A 119 -3.06 -18.36 10.70
C GLU A 119 -4.14 -19.29 10.15
N SER A 120 -5.18 -18.74 9.53
CA SER A 120 -6.26 -19.53 8.90
C SER A 120 -5.75 -20.28 7.67
N PHE A 121 -4.93 -19.65 6.86
CA PHE A 121 -4.27 -20.27 5.70
C PHE A 121 -3.39 -21.46 6.14
N TRP A 122 -2.49 -21.25 7.10
CA TRP A 122 -1.56 -22.28 7.56
C TRP A 122 -2.26 -23.46 8.24
N LYS A 123 -3.40 -23.27 8.89
CA LYS A 123 -4.19 -24.40 9.45
C LYS A 123 -4.63 -25.42 8.40
N ILE A 124 -4.75 -25.00 7.14
CA ILE A 124 -5.23 -25.84 6.04
C ILE A 124 -4.08 -26.27 5.14
N ALA A 125 -3.15 -25.36 4.86
CA ALA A 125 -2.10 -25.54 3.86
C ALA A 125 -0.80 -26.10 4.42
N ASP A 126 -0.64 -26.14 5.76
CA ASP A 126 0.61 -26.60 6.37
C ASP A 126 0.92 -28.06 6.08
N VAL A 127 2.18 -28.31 5.73
CA VAL A 127 2.74 -29.66 5.49
C VAL A 127 3.95 -29.83 6.38
N GLU A 128 3.89 -30.80 7.30
CA GLU A 128 4.99 -31.13 8.20
C GLU A 128 5.89 -32.20 7.59
N ILE A 129 7.19 -31.90 7.42
CA ILE A 129 8.23 -32.81 6.98
C ILE A 129 9.23 -33.04 8.09
N LYS A 130 9.32 -34.28 8.56
CA LYS A 130 10.26 -34.66 9.63
C LYS A 130 11.60 -35.09 9.04
N GLY A 131 12.69 -34.64 9.69
CA GLY A 131 14.05 -35.09 9.39
C GLY A 131 14.82 -34.21 8.39
N ASN A 132 14.23 -33.20 7.80
CA ASN A 132 14.96 -32.26 6.94
C ASN A 132 14.38 -30.82 7.01
N GLU A 133 15.01 -29.96 7.79
CA GLU A 133 14.57 -28.56 8.00
C GLU A 133 14.66 -27.72 6.72
N ALA A 134 15.65 -27.97 5.86
CA ALA A 134 15.78 -27.22 4.60
C ALA A 134 14.62 -27.51 3.63
N VAL A 135 14.17 -28.77 3.57
CA VAL A 135 13.00 -29.15 2.76
C VAL A 135 11.73 -28.57 3.37
N GLN A 136 11.58 -28.58 4.70
CA GLN A 136 10.45 -27.96 5.40
C GLN A 136 10.36 -26.48 5.06
N GLN A 137 11.48 -25.74 5.17
CA GLN A 137 11.52 -24.32 4.84
C GLN A 137 11.19 -24.07 3.37
N GLY A 138 11.71 -24.89 2.45
CA GLY A 138 11.45 -24.77 1.02
C GLY A 138 9.97 -24.97 0.67
N ILE A 139 9.28 -25.90 1.33
CA ILE A 139 7.84 -26.11 1.16
C ILE A 139 7.03 -24.95 1.71
N HIS A 140 7.33 -24.48 2.93
CA HIS A 140 6.66 -23.32 3.50
C HIS A 140 6.83 -22.07 2.61
N PHE A 141 8.04 -21.85 2.09
CA PHE A 141 8.31 -20.75 1.16
C PHE A 141 7.45 -20.86 -0.11
N ASN A 142 7.38 -22.03 -0.73
CA ASN A 142 6.57 -22.23 -1.93
C ASN A 142 5.07 -22.07 -1.66
N LEU A 143 4.56 -22.63 -0.57
CA LEU A 143 3.14 -22.50 -0.18
C LEU A 143 2.76 -21.05 0.10
N TYR A 144 3.67 -20.25 0.66
CA TYR A 144 3.44 -18.83 0.91
C TYR A 144 3.32 -18.00 -0.37
N HIS A 145 3.89 -18.47 -1.49
CA HIS A 145 3.93 -17.75 -2.76
C HIS A 145 2.92 -18.24 -3.81
N ILE A 146 2.05 -19.19 -3.46
CA ILE A 146 0.92 -19.62 -4.29
C ILE A 146 -0.28 -18.68 -4.07
#